data_3b53f4fb7563a535f9342343d9f3897c
#
_entry.id   3b53f4fb7563a535f9342343d9f3897c
#
_cell.length_a   1.000
_cell.length_b   1.000
_cell.length_c   1.000
_cell.angle_alpha   90.00
_cell.angle_beta   90.00
_cell.angle_gamma   90.00
#
_symmetry.space_group_name_H-M   'P 1'
#
loop_
_entity.id
_entity.type
_entity.pdbx_description
1 polymer ?
#
loop_
_entity_poly.entity_id
_entity_poly.type
_entity_poly.pdbx_seq_one_letter_code
_entity_poly.pdbx_strand_id
1 'polypeptide(L)'
;EAGYSRQGNLYAGDTQNTNSDSYTRSKYGDETNRLYRQNYSLTWNGGWDNGVTTSNWVQYEHTRNSRIPEGLAGGTEGKFNEKATQDFVDIDLDDVMLHSEVNLPIDFLVNQTLTLGTEWNQQRMKDLSSNTQALTGTNTGGAIDGVSATDRSPYSKAEIFSLFAENNMELTDSTIVTPGLRFDHHSIVGNNWSPALNISQGLGDDFTLKMGIARAYK
;
A
#
# COMPACT_ATOMS: atom_id res chain seq x y z
N GLU A 1 -0.54 9.65 -16.76
CA GLU A 1 0.85 9.79 -16.30
C GLU A 1 1.55 8.43 -16.34
N ALA A 2 2.85 8.41 -16.63
CA ALA A 2 3.66 7.18 -16.59
C ALA A 2 5.01 7.51 -15.97
N GLY A 3 5.50 6.61 -15.12
CA GLY A 3 6.77 6.77 -14.44
C GLY A 3 7.57 5.47 -14.42
N TYR A 4 8.89 5.61 -14.42
CA TYR A 4 9.83 4.52 -14.22
C TYR A 4 10.98 4.99 -13.34
N SER A 5 11.36 4.18 -12.37
CA SER A 5 12.55 4.39 -11.57
C SER A 5 13.33 3.10 -11.38
N ARG A 6 14.65 3.22 -11.26
CA ARG A 6 15.55 2.16 -10.87
C ARG A 6 16.50 2.67 -9.80
N GLN A 7 16.62 1.93 -8.72
CA GLN A 7 17.58 2.16 -7.66
C GLN A 7 18.46 0.91 -7.52
N GLY A 8 19.76 1.09 -7.48
CA GLY A 8 20.72 0.05 -7.18
C GLY A 8 21.43 0.33 -5.86
N ASN A 9 21.58 -0.67 -5.03
CA ASN A 9 22.34 -0.57 -3.79
C ASN A 9 23.61 -1.41 -3.89
N LEU A 10 24.76 -0.76 -3.67
CA LEU A 10 26.04 -1.42 -3.63
C LEU A 10 26.27 -2.02 -2.23
N TYR A 11 26.80 -3.23 -2.19
CA TYR A 11 27.16 -3.86 -0.93
C TYR A 11 28.41 -3.19 -0.36
N ALA A 12 28.26 -2.54 0.77
CA ALA A 12 29.34 -1.83 1.45
C ALA A 12 29.97 -2.65 2.61
N GLY A 13 29.52 -3.88 2.78
CA GLY A 13 29.85 -4.71 3.94
C GLY A 13 28.93 -4.40 5.13
N ASP A 14 28.81 -5.36 6.02
CA ASP A 14 28.13 -5.17 7.29
C ASP A 14 29.17 -4.87 8.36
N THR A 15 29.13 -3.65 8.93
CA THR A 15 30.05 -3.22 9.99
C THR A 15 29.81 -3.97 11.30
N GLN A 16 28.63 -4.59 11.45
CA GLN A 16 28.30 -5.37 12.67
C GLN A 16 28.61 -6.85 12.52
N ASN A 17 28.80 -7.35 11.29
CA ASN A 17 29.06 -8.75 11.03
C ASN A 17 30.53 -8.99 10.64
N THR A 18 31.33 -9.42 11.61
CA THR A 18 32.73 -9.75 11.42
C THR A 18 32.97 -11.11 10.74
N ASN A 19 31.90 -11.89 10.48
CA ASN A 19 31.96 -13.23 9.91
C ASN A 19 31.81 -13.27 8.38
N SER A 20 32.39 -12.34 7.68
CA SER A 20 32.39 -12.38 6.22
C SER A 20 33.25 -13.54 5.71
N ASP A 21 32.66 -14.52 5.06
CA ASP A 21 33.37 -15.51 4.27
C ASP A 21 33.94 -14.90 2.98
N SER A 22 34.73 -15.69 2.23
CA SER A 22 35.40 -15.21 1.02
C SER A 22 34.40 -14.82 -0.08
N TYR A 23 33.25 -15.53 -0.18
CA TYR A 23 32.23 -15.23 -1.18
C TYR A 23 31.52 -13.91 -0.86
N THR A 24 31.07 -13.71 0.40
CA THR A 24 30.47 -12.46 0.82
C THR A 24 31.40 -11.26 0.62
N ARG A 25 32.70 -11.43 0.97
CA ARG A 25 33.69 -10.37 0.72
C ARG A 25 33.93 -10.09 -0.75
N SER A 26 33.80 -11.07 -1.65
CA SER A 26 33.91 -10.86 -3.09
C SER A 26 32.82 -9.98 -3.67
N LYS A 27 31.69 -9.81 -2.94
CA LYS A 27 30.56 -8.97 -3.33
C LYS A 27 30.69 -7.51 -2.90
N TYR A 28 31.76 -7.17 -2.18
CA TYR A 28 31.99 -5.78 -1.77
C TYR A 28 32.12 -4.86 -2.98
N GLY A 29 31.31 -3.82 -3.04
CA GLY A 29 31.22 -2.89 -4.17
C GLY A 29 30.33 -3.35 -5.33
N ASP A 30 29.83 -4.60 -5.30
CA ASP A 30 28.87 -5.08 -6.28
C ASP A 30 27.46 -4.56 -5.98
N GLU A 31 26.64 -4.41 -7.01
CA GLU A 31 25.23 -4.11 -6.88
C GLU A 31 24.48 -5.39 -6.48
N THR A 32 24.11 -5.48 -5.21
CA THR A 32 23.49 -6.68 -4.63
C THR A 32 21.98 -6.57 -4.43
N ASN A 33 21.43 -5.38 -4.54
CA ASN A 33 20.00 -5.13 -4.44
C ASN A 33 19.59 -4.09 -5.48
N ARG A 34 18.50 -4.37 -6.20
CA ARG A 34 17.92 -3.53 -7.24
C ARG A 34 16.44 -3.37 -6.97
N LEU A 35 15.98 -2.14 -6.96
CA LEU A 35 14.57 -1.82 -6.90
C LEU A 35 14.13 -1.17 -8.22
N TYR A 36 13.15 -1.77 -8.85
CA TYR A 36 12.51 -1.24 -10.06
C TYR A 36 11.07 -0.88 -9.71
N ARG A 37 10.64 0.29 -10.17
CA ARG A 37 9.25 0.72 -10.03
C ARG A 37 8.76 1.28 -11.35
N GLN A 38 7.58 0.84 -11.76
CA GLN A 38 6.83 1.34 -12.90
C GLN A 38 5.45 1.72 -12.41
N ASN A 39 4.98 2.90 -12.80
CA ASN A 39 3.64 3.35 -12.46
C ASN A 39 2.98 3.98 -13.68
N TYR A 40 1.68 3.72 -13.80
CA TYR A 40 0.82 4.26 -14.84
C TYR A 40 -0.46 4.74 -14.20
N SER A 41 -0.90 5.95 -14.55
CA SER A 41 -2.17 6.45 -14.09
C SER A 41 -2.93 7.18 -15.18
N LEU A 42 -4.24 7.05 -15.14
CA LEU A 42 -5.18 7.80 -15.95
C LEU A 42 -6.20 8.46 -15.01
N THR A 43 -6.35 9.76 -15.13
CA THR A 43 -7.32 10.54 -14.36
C THR A 43 -8.30 11.19 -15.32
N TRP A 44 -9.57 11.14 -14.98
CA TRP A 44 -10.63 11.85 -15.65
C TRP A 44 -11.50 12.60 -14.64
N ASN A 45 -11.58 13.92 -14.81
CA ASN A 45 -12.42 14.79 -14.01
C ASN A 45 -13.52 15.37 -14.88
N GLY A 46 -14.75 15.34 -14.41
CA GLY A 46 -15.92 15.91 -15.07
C GLY A 46 -16.53 17.03 -14.25
N GLY A 47 -17.09 18.00 -14.94
CA GLY A 47 -17.88 19.06 -14.33
C GLY A 47 -19.06 19.40 -15.25
N TRP A 48 -20.20 19.68 -14.65
CA TRP A 48 -21.44 20.00 -15.34
C TRP A 48 -22.00 21.34 -14.87
N ASP A 49 -22.83 21.97 -15.71
CA ASP A 49 -23.41 23.30 -15.44
C ASP A 49 -24.29 23.34 -14.17
N ASN A 50 -24.82 22.20 -13.73
CA ASN A 50 -25.58 22.06 -12.48
C ASN A 50 -24.69 21.96 -11.23
N GLY A 51 -23.37 22.16 -11.36
CA GLY A 51 -22.40 22.10 -10.26
C GLY A 51 -21.98 20.69 -9.84
N VAL A 52 -22.51 19.65 -10.48
CA VAL A 52 -22.03 18.26 -10.24
C VAL A 52 -20.62 18.12 -10.74
N THR A 53 -19.76 17.50 -9.94
CA THR A 53 -18.39 17.18 -10.35
C THR A 53 -18.09 15.70 -10.12
N THR A 54 -17.19 15.13 -10.91
CA THR A 54 -16.69 13.77 -10.70
C THR A 54 -15.18 13.75 -10.77
N SER A 55 -14.59 12.86 -9.98
CA SER A 55 -13.16 12.54 -10.04
C SER A 55 -13.01 11.04 -10.17
N ASN A 56 -12.33 10.62 -11.22
CA ASN A 56 -12.12 9.19 -11.51
C ASN A 56 -10.66 8.97 -11.86
N TRP A 57 -10.07 7.93 -11.31
CA TRP A 57 -8.72 7.55 -11.70
C TRP A 57 -8.51 6.06 -11.60
N VAL A 58 -7.60 5.57 -12.41
CA VAL A 58 -7.04 4.23 -12.37
C VAL A 58 -5.53 4.36 -12.27
N GLN A 59 -4.93 3.56 -11.41
CA GLN A 59 -3.50 3.47 -11.26
C GLN A 59 -3.06 2.01 -11.26
N TYR A 60 -1.96 1.75 -11.93
CA TYR A 60 -1.22 0.49 -11.85
C TYR A 60 0.21 0.79 -11.42
N GLU A 61 0.70 0.09 -10.42
CA GLU A 61 2.09 0.11 -10.01
C GLU A 61 2.66 -1.31 -10.03
N HIS A 62 3.83 -1.47 -10.62
CA HIS A 62 4.64 -2.67 -10.52
C HIS A 62 5.95 -2.32 -9.83
N THR A 63 6.23 -2.98 -8.73
CA THR A 63 7.50 -2.88 -8.00
C THR A 63 8.19 -4.23 -8.00
N ARG A 64 9.45 -4.27 -8.42
CA ARG A 64 10.32 -5.44 -8.32
C ARG A 64 11.51 -5.12 -7.43
N ASN A 65 11.70 -5.92 -6.40
CA ASN A 65 12.92 -5.96 -5.61
C ASN A 65 13.71 -7.21 -6.02
N SER A 66 14.88 -7.00 -6.63
CA SER A 66 15.79 -8.04 -7.10
C SER A 66 17.04 -8.01 -6.23
N ARG A 67 17.32 -9.06 -5.47
CA ARG A 67 18.42 -9.10 -4.53
C ARG A 67 19.19 -10.42 -4.54
N ILE A 68 20.47 -10.36 -4.24
CA ILE A 68 21.25 -11.58 -3.97
C ILE A 68 20.71 -12.21 -2.68
N PRO A 69 20.43 -13.52 -2.66
CA PRO A 69 19.93 -14.19 -1.47
C PRO A 69 20.93 -14.08 -0.31
N GLU A 70 20.46 -13.51 0.79
CA GLU A 70 21.17 -13.47 2.07
C GLU A 70 20.64 -14.55 3.01
N GLY A 71 21.40 -14.84 4.05
CA GLY A 71 21.12 -15.93 4.95
C GLY A 71 19.91 -15.79 5.88
N LEU A 72 19.05 -14.78 5.71
CA LEU A 72 17.88 -14.57 6.56
C LEU A 72 16.82 -15.67 6.48
N ALA A 73 16.80 -16.44 5.42
CA ALA A 73 15.82 -17.51 5.23
C ALA A 73 16.51 -18.88 5.16
N GLY A 74 17.09 -19.28 6.27
CA GLY A 74 17.76 -20.59 6.43
C GLY A 74 19.28 -20.56 6.27
N GLY A 75 19.89 -19.39 6.13
CA GLY A 75 21.33 -19.20 6.11
C GLY A 75 21.85 -18.42 7.33
N THR A 76 23.11 -18.05 7.30
CA THR A 76 23.71 -17.21 8.32
C THR A 76 23.48 -15.74 7.99
N GLU A 77 22.90 -14.99 8.90
CA GLU A 77 22.66 -13.55 8.76
C GLU A 77 23.96 -12.81 8.34
N GLY A 78 23.85 -11.89 7.40
CA GLY A 78 24.98 -11.12 6.87
C GLY A 78 25.89 -11.88 5.92
N LYS A 79 25.53 -13.09 5.50
CA LYS A 79 26.28 -13.84 4.49
C LYS A 79 25.43 -14.09 3.25
N PHE A 80 26.02 -13.88 2.07
CA PHE A 80 25.40 -14.29 0.82
C PHE A 80 25.46 -15.81 0.66
N ASN A 81 24.42 -16.37 0.05
CA ASN A 81 24.34 -17.80 -0.16
C ASN A 81 25.10 -18.20 -1.44
N GLU A 82 26.35 -18.68 -1.30
CA GLU A 82 27.18 -19.15 -2.40
C GLU A 82 26.55 -20.32 -3.19
N LYS A 83 25.68 -21.10 -2.53
CA LYS A 83 25.04 -22.27 -3.14
C LYS A 83 23.68 -21.95 -3.75
N ALA A 84 23.29 -20.67 -3.78
CA ALA A 84 22.06 -20.28 -4.44
C ALA A 84 22.14 -20.62 -5.93
N THR A 85 21.10 -21.26 -6.45
CA THR A 85 20.99 -21.63 -7.86
C THR A 85 20.74 -20.43 -8.78
N GLN A 86 20.46 -19.26 -8.20
CA GLN A 86 20.24 -18.00 -8.90
C GLN A 86 21.03 -16.88 -8.24
N ASP A 87 21.63 -16.03 -9.05
CA ASP A 87 22.39 -14.88 -8.56
C ASP A 87 21.48 -13.85 -7.89
N PHE A 88 20.25 -13.69 -8.40
CA PHE A 88 19.25 -12.78 -7.86
C PHE A 88 17.91 -13.49 -7.65
N VAL A 89 17.22 -13.11 -6.60
CA VAL A 89 15.84 -13.55 -6.31
C VAL A 89 14.93 -12.33 -6.32
N ASP A 90 13.82 -12.46 -7.02
CA ASP A 90 12.86 -11.37 -7.22
C ASP A 90 11.67 -11.48 -6.27
N ILE A 91 11.28 -10.33 -5.75
CA ILE A 91 9.99 -10.09 -5.13
C ILE A 91 9.27 -9.10 -6.01
N ASP A 92 8.16 -9.52 -6.60
CA ASP A 92 7.30 -8.68 -7.43
C ASP A 92 6.04 -8.30 -6.66
N LEU A 93 5.66 -7.03 -6.73
CA LEU A 93 4.41 -6.50 -6.22
C LEU A 93 3.70 -5.75 -7.33
N ASP A 94 2.49 -6.19 -7.65
CA ASP A 94 1.56 -5.50 -8.54
C ASP A 94 0.44 -4.91 -7.71
N ASP A 95 0.15 -3.62 -7.91
CA ASP A 95 -0.93 -2.88 -7.27
C ASP A 95 -1.80 -2.23 -8.34
N VAL A 96 -3.10 -2.52 -8.31
CA VAL A 96 -4.10 -1.88 -9.17
C VAL A 96 -5.10 -1.17 -8.29
N MET A 97 -5.29 0.13 -8.52
CA MET A 97 -6.23 0.96 -7.80
C MET A 97 -7.22 1.61 -8.76
N LEU A 98 -8.49 1.57 -8.40
CA LEU A 98 -9.58 2.28 -9.06
C LEU A 98 -10.27 3.18 -8.04
N HIS A 99 -10.57 4.40 -8.44
CA HIS A 99 -11.32 5.35 -7.64
C HIS A 99 -12.35 6.05 -8.52
N SER A 100 -13.55 6.20 -7.99
CA SER A 100 -14.60 6.98 -8.62
C SER A 100 -15.38 7.73 -7.55
N GLU A 101 -15.55 9.03 -7.77
CA GLU A 101 -16.22 9.94 -6.85
C GLU A 101 -17.12 10.89 -7.62
N VAL A 102 -18.26 11.20 -7.05
CA VAL A 102 -19.18 12.24 -7.51
C VAL A 102 -19.53 13.17 -6.37
N ASN A 103 -19.47 14.47 -6.62
CA ASN A 103 -19.89 15.54 -5.74
C ASN A 103 -21.17 16.16 -6.26
N LEU A 104 -22.21 16.09 -5.45
CA LEU A 104 -23.56 16.53 -5.76
C LEU A 104 -23.91 17.75 -4.89
N PRO A 105 -23.95 18.96 -5.45
CA PRO A 105 -24.51 20.11 -4.73
C PRO A 105 -26.00 19.92 -4.53
N ILE A 106 -26.46 20.09 -3.31
CA ILE A 106 -27.85 19.94 -2.91
C ILE A 106 -28.26 21.20 -2.14
N ASP A 107 -29.28 21.86 -2.63
CA ASP A 107 -29.92 23.00 -1.96
C ASP A 107 -31.25 22.53 -1.35
N PHE A 108 -31.16 21.92 -0.17
CA PHE A 108 -32.31 21.45 0.61
C PHE A 108 -32.10 21.73 2.09
N LEU A 109 -32.92 22.59 2.69
CA LEU A 109 -32.82 23.13 4.05
C LEU A 109 -31.58 24.01 4.27
N VAL A 110 -30.42 23.57 3.84
CA VAL A 110 -29.13 24.26 3.89
C VAL A 110 -28.34 23.92 2.62
N ASN A 111 -27.36 24.75 2.28
CA ASN A 111 -26.41 24.43 1.24
C ASN A 111 -25.58 23.22 1.68
N GLN A 112 -25.47 22.23 0.82
CA GLN A 112 -24.73 21.03 1.12
C GLN A 112 -24.12 20.40 -0.14
N THR A 113 -23.03 19.71 0.04
CA THR A 113 -22.41 18.90 -1.02
C THR A 113 -22.33 17.46 -0.54
N LEU A 114 -23.09 16.60 -1.21
CA LEU A 114 -23.03 15.16 -0.97
C LEU A 114 -21.97 14.55 -1.88
N THR A 115 -20.95 13.96 -1.27
CA THR A 115 -19.91 13.17 -1.93
C THR A 115 -20.23 11.70 -1.80
N LEU A 116 -20.29 10.99 -2.93
CA LEU A 116 -20.43 9.53 -2.98
C LEU A 116 -19.27 8.96 -3.77
N GLY A 117 -18.66 7.89 -3.28
CA GLY A 117 -17.57 7.31 -4.00
C GLY A 117 -17.36 5.82 -3.73
N THR A 118 -16.56 5.23 -4.60
CA THR A 118 -16.12 3.85 -4.52
C THR A 118 -14.63 3.74 -4.83
N GLU A 119 -13.99 2.80 -4.16
CA GLU A 119 -12.60 2.44 -4.40
C GLU A 119 -12.46 0.93 -4.52
N TRP A 120 -11.57 0.50 -5.35
CA TRP A 120 -11.12 -0.88 -5.43
C TRP A 120 -9.62 -0.92 -5.53
N ASN A 121 -9.01 -1.72 -4.66
CA ASN A 121 -7.56 -1.97 -4.66
C ASN A 121 -7.32 -3.47 -4.72
N GLN A 122 -6.42 -3.89 -5.60
CA GLN A 122 -5.95 -5.26 -5.67
C GLN A 122 -4.43 -5.27 -5.61
N GLN A 123 -3.90 -5.99 -4.64
CA GLN A 123 -2.47 -6.25 -4.49
C GLN A 123 -2.15 -7.70 -4.77
N ARG A 124 -1.15 -7.94 -5.60
CA ARG A 124 -0.61 -9.27 -5.88
C ARG A 124 0.87 -9.25 -5.62
N MET A 125 1.32 -10.15 -4.78
CA MET A 125 2.74 -10.33 -4.49
C MET A 125 3.20 -11.71 -4.96
N LYS A 126 4.37 -11.75 -5.58
CA LYS A 126 5.12 -12.95 -5.86
C LYS A 126 6.46 -12.84 -5.13
N ASP A 127 6.66 -13.67 -4.13
CA ASP A 127 7.89 -13.71 -3.35
C ASP A 127 8.57 -15.08 -3.50
N LEU A 128 9.61 -15.11 -4.31
CA LEU A 128 10.40 -16.33 -4.52
C LEU A 128 11.50 -16.49 -3.45
N SER A 129 11.73 -15.49 -2.62
CA SER A 129 12.82 -15.50 -1.64
C SER A 129 12.41 -16.12 -0.31
N SER A 130 11.20 -15.85 0.17
CA SER A 130 10.75 -16.27 1.49
C SER A 130 9.73 -17.41 1.47
N ASN A 131 8.93 -17.50 0.42
CA ASN A 131 7.83 -18.49 0.37
C ASN A 131 8.23 -19.85 -0.20
N THR A 132 9.33 -19.94 -0.96
CA THR A 132 9.75 -21.18 -1.65
C THR A 132 11.05 -21.77 -1.11
N GLN A 133 11.67 -21.17 -0.12
CA GLN A 133 12.90 -21.71 0.43
C GLN A 133 12.64 -23.06 1.10
N ALA A 134 13.30 -24.08 0.61
CA ALA A 134 13.33 -25.38 1.25
C ALA A 134 14.05 -25.23 2.61
N LEU A 135 13.31 -25.44 3.68
CA LEU A 135 13.87 -25.51 5.02
C LEU A 135 14.57 -26.86 5.16
N THR A 136 15.85 -26.92 4.79
CA THR A 136 16.67 -28.11 4.98
C THR A 136 17.53 -27.92 6.24
N GLY A 137 17.35 -28.80 7.22
CA GLY A 137 18.16 -28.85 8.43
C GLY A 137 17.60 -28.01 9.58
N THR A 138 18.46 -27.77 10.58
CA THR A 138 18.11 -27.10 11.85
C THR A 138 17.96 -25.57 11.75
N ASN A 139 18.15 -24.98 10.59
CA ASN A 139 18.00 -23.54 10.37
C ASN A 139 16.56 -23.22 9.99
N THR A 140 15.74 -23.04 11.00
CA THR A 140 14.31 -22.75 10.88
C THR A 140 13.99 -21.25 10.89
N GLY A 141 14.95 -20.40 10.58
CA GLY A 141 14.71 -18.96 10.46
C GLY A 141 13.57 -18.67 9.47
N GLY A 142 12.46 -18.16 9.96
CA GLY A 142 11.26 -17.86 9.16
C GLY A 142 10.30 -19.03 8.96
N ALA A 143 10.47 -20.17 9.62
CA ALA A 143 9.46 -21.22 9.65
C ALA A 143 8.22 -20.74 10.41
N ILE A 144 7.05 -20.89 9.77
CA ILE A 144 5.77 -20.74 10.46
C ILE A 144 5.42 -22.14 11.01
N ASP A 145 5.22 -22.23 12.33
CA ASP A 145 4.84 -23.48 12.98
C ASP A 145 3.61 -24.12 12.31
N GLY A 146 3.71 -25.40 11.99
CA GLY A 146 2.63 -26.17 11.38
C GLY A 146 2.47 -26.03 9.87
N VAL A 147 3.28 -25.22 9.20
CA VAL A 147 3.24 -25.07 7.73
C VAL A 147 4.47 -25.69 7.09
N SER A 148 4.28 -26.71 6.26
CA SER A 148 5.35 -27.30 5.46
C SER A 148 5.88 -26.30 4.44
N ALA A 149 7.19 -26.28 4.18
CA ALA A 149 7.79 -25.45 3.13
C ALA A 149 7.22 -25.75 1.73
N THR A 150 6.77 -26.98 1.51
CA THR A 150 6.15 -27.43 0.25
C THR A 150 4.73 -26.91 0.06
N ASP A 151 4.06 -26.51 1.14
CA ASP A 151 2.66 -26.04 1.12
C ASP A 151 2.57 -24.51 1.01
N ARG A 152 3.70 -23.82 0.93
CA ARG A 152 3.75 -22.37 0.79
C ARG A 152 3.67 -21.95 -0.67
N SER A 153 2.68 -21.15 -0.99
CA SER A 153 2.60 -20.50 -2.29
C SER A 153 3.51 -19.28 -2.33
N PRO A 154 4.32 -19.07 -3.39
CA PRO A 154 5.03 -17.82 -3.59
C PRO A 154 4.10 -16.67 -3.94
N TYR A 155 2.83 -16.95 -4.18
CA TYR A 155 1.84 -15.97 -4.57
C TYR A 155 0.90 -15.64 -3.42
N SER A 156 0.71 -14.37 -3.19
CA SER A 156 -0.33 -13.84 -2.29
C SER A 156 -1.14 -12.77 -3.00
N LYS A 157 -2.41 -12.66 -2.62
CA LYS A 157 -3.35 -11.69 -3.18
C LYS A 157 -4.21 -11.13 -2.06
N ALA A 158 -4.41 -9.82 -2.07
CA ALA A 158 -5.39 -9.14 -1.25
C ALA A 158 -6.22 -8.18 -2.11
N GLU A 159 -7.48 -8.03 -1.76
CA GLU A 159 -8.40 -7.10 -2.41
C GLU A 159 -9.16 -6.33 -1.35
N ILE A 160 -9.37 -5.04 -1.60
CA ILE A 160 -10.21 -4.16 -0.81
C ILE A 160 -11.19 -3.49 -1.75
N PHE A 161 -12.47 -3.59 -1.43
CA PHE A 161 -13.53 -2.83 -2.06
C PHE A 161 -14.15 -1.92 -1.04
N SER A 162 -14.35 -0.65 -1.39
CA SER A 162 -14.86 0.36 -0.49
C SER A 162 -15.98 1.18 -1.12
N LEU A 163 -16.95 1.52 -0.30
CA LEU A 163 -17.99 2.50 -0.59
C LEU A 163 -17.93 3.58 0.47
N PHE A 164 -18.04 4.85 0.07
CA PHE A 164 -18.09 5.95 1.01
C PHE A 164 -19.10 7.01 0.62
N ALA A 165 -19.62 7.66 1.64
CA ALA A 165 -20.49 8.81 1.52
C ALA A 165 -20.09 9.85 2.57
N GLU A 166 -20.05 11.11 2.17
CA GLU A 166 -19.80 12.25 3.04
C GLU A 166 -20.73 13.38 2.62
N ASN A 167 -21.31 14.10 3.61
CA ASN A 167 -22.15 15.24 3.32
C ASN A 167 -21.63 16.50 4.02
N ASN A 168 -21.13 17.45 3.25
CA ASN A 168 -20.67 18.72 3.77
C ASN A 168 -21.84 19.69 3.83
N MET A 169 -22.34 19.99 5.03
CA MET A 169 -23.55 20.79 5.29
C MET A 169 -23.18 22.14 5.92
N GLU A 170 -23.55 23.23 5.27
CA GLU A 170 -23.41 24.59 5.78
C GLU A 170 -24.63 24.92 6.66
N LEU A 171 -24.59 24.54 7.96
CA LEU A 171 -25.73 24.74 8.88
C LEU A 171 -25.99 26.22 9.13
N THR A 172 -24.91 27.04 9.16
CA THR A 172 -24.95 28.48 9.25
C THR A 172 -23.75 29.05 8.48
N ASP A 173 -23.71 30.38 8.28
CA ASP A 173 -22.57 31.06 7.64
C ASP A 173 -21.22 30.78 8.30
N SER A 174 -21.22 30.34 9.56
CA SER A 174 -20.00 30.06 10.35
C SER A 174 -19.86 28.62 10.78
N THR A 175 -20.86 27.75 10.52
CA THR A 175 -20.88 26.38 11.00
C THR A 175 -21.04 25.39 9.86
N ILE A 176 -20.03 24.54 9.68
CA ILE A 176 -20.07 23.44 8.73
C ILE A 176 -20.01 22.12 9.51
N VAL A 177 -20.90 21.19 9.17
CA VAL A 177 -20.94 19.84 9.75
C VAL A 177 -20.80 18.81 8.63
N THR A 178 -19.89 17.88 8.80
CA THR A 178 -19.56 16.89 7.78
C THR A 178 -19.63 15.48 8.37
N PRO A 179 -20.84 14.85 8.39
CA PRO A 179 -20.95 13.41 8.64
C PRO A 179 -20.41 12.61 7.45
N GLY A 180 -19.76 11.51 7.76
CA GLY A 180 -19.24 10.58 6.77
C GLY A 180 -19.42 9.13 7.21
N LEU A 181 -19.53 8.24 6.24
CA LEU A 181 -19.58 6.80 6.45
C LEU A 181 -18.82 6.09 5.34
N ARG A 182 -17.93 5.19 5.73
CA ARG A 182 -17.21 4.31 4.81
C ARG A 182 -17.46 2.85 5.17
N PHE A 183 -17.71 2.07 4.17
CA PHE A 183 -17.75 0.61 4.23
C PHE A 183 -16.56 0.05 3.47
N ASP A 184 -15.82 -0.88 4.06
CA ASP A 184 -14.72 -1.60 3.44
C ASP A 184 -14.98 -3.11 3.52
N HIS A 185 -14.77 -3.80 2.40
CA HIS A 185 -14.71 -5.24 2.32
C HIS A 185 -13.30 -5.66 1.93
N HIS A 186 -12.58 -6.29 2.86
CA HIS A 186 -11.24 -6.83 2.62
C HIS A 186 -11.32 -8.34 2.44
N SER A 187 -10.72 -8.87 1.38
CA SER A 187 -10.79 -10.30 1.01
C SER A 187 -10.28 -11.27 2.09
N ILE A 188 -9.45 -10.81 3.02
CA ILE A 188 -8.84 -11.64 4.07
C ILE A 188 -9.50 -11.40 5.43
N VAL A 189 -9.73 -10.13 5.82
CA VAL A 189 -10.19 -9.77 7.17
C VAL A 189 -11.67 -9.42 7.26
N GLY A 190 -12.39 -9.42 6.12
CA GLY A 190 -13.83 -9.21 6.07
C GLY A 190 -14.25 -7.75 6.03
N ASN A 191 -15.38 -7.44 6.67
CA ASN A 191 -16.08 -6.16 6.53
C ASN A 191 -15.78 -5.22 7.70
N ASN A 192 -15.72 -3.93 7.38
CA ASN A 192 -15.64 -2.88 8.39
C ASN A 192 -16.50 -1.67 8.02
N TRP A 193 -17.02 -0.97 9.05
CA TRP A 193 -17.72 0.29 8.95
C TRP A 193 -16.97 1.37 9.73
N SER A 194 -16.70 2.47 9.08
CA SER A 194 -15.94 3.61 9.60
C SER A 194 -16.80 4.88 9.54
N PRO A 195 -17.63 5.15 10.56
CA PRO A 195 -18.32 6.43 10.67
C PRO A 195 -17.36 7.54 11.08
N ALA A 196 -17.62 8.75 10.60
CA ALA A 196 -16.91 9.97 10.94
C ALA A 196 -17.88 11.15 11.09
N LEU A 197 -17.51 12.10 11.91
CA LEU A 197 -18.19 13.38 12.03
C LEU A 197 -17.15 14.48 12.22
N ASN A 198 -17.16 15.46 11.35
CA ASN A 198 -16.31 16.65 11.45
C ASN A 198 -17.20 17.88 11.60
N ILE A 199 -16.73 18.84 12.39
CA ILE A 199 -17.39 20.13 12.62
C ILE A 199 -16.33 21.22 12.47
N SER A 200 -16.66 22.25 11.69
CA SER A 200 -15.89 23.47 11.57
C SER A 200 -16.75 24.63 12.03
N GLN A 201 -16.28 25.39 13.01
CA GLN A 201 -16.97 26.55 13.59
C GLN A 201 -16.13 27.79 13.48
N GLY A 202 -16.61 28.80 12.77
CA GLY A 202 -16.06 30.14 12.78
C GLY A 202 -16.37 30.85 14.09
N LEU A 203 -15.37 31.48 14.68
CA LEU A 203 -15.44 32.25 15.91
C LEU A 203 -14.98 33.69 15.62
N GLY A 204 -15.92 34.53 15.18
CA GLY A 204 -15.58 35.86 14.62
C GLY A 204 -14.89 35.73 13.27
N ASP A 205 -14.15 36.81 12.87
CA ASP A 205 -13.55 36.90 11.56
C ASP A 205 -12.16 36.21 11.45
N ASP A 206 -11.48 36.00 12.60
CA ASP A 206 -10.09 35.59 12.64
C ASP A 206 -9.85 34.14 13.06
N PHE A 207 -10.85 33.45 13.66
CA PHE A 207 -10.65 32.14 14.23
C PHE A 207 -11.61 31.09 13.66
N THR A 208 -11.10 29.90 13.39
CA THR A 208 -11.90 28.72 13.06
C THR A 208 -11.51 27.55 13.96
N LEU A 209 -12.47 27.03 14.70
CA LEU A 209 -12.33 25.82 15.50
C LEU A 209 -12.75 24.61 14.64
N LYS A 210 -11.87 23.59 14.53
CA LYS A 210 -12.15 22.34 13.84
C LYS A 210 -12.09 21.19 14.84
N MET A 211 -13.10 20.34 14.82
CA MET A 211 -13.22 19.16 15.68
C MET A 211 -13.65 17.96 14.82
N GLY A 212 -13.20 16.77 15.17
CA GLY A 212 -13.60 15.56 14.48
C GLY A 212 -13.51 14.34 15.36
N ILE A 213 -14.40 13.37 15.08
CA ILE A 213 -14.37 12.04 15.65
C ILE A 213 -14.56 11.04 14.52
N ALA A 214 -13.75 10.00 14.50
CA ALA A 214 -13.85 8.94 13.51
C ALA A 214 -13.53 7.58 14.16
N ARG A 215 -14.19 6.53 13.67
CA ARG A 215 -13.78 5.16 13.93
C ARG A 215 -12.90 4.70 12.77
N ALA A 216 -11.70 4.27 13.09
CA ALA A 216 -10.82 3.58 12.15
C ALA A 216 -10.61 2.13 12.59
N TYR A 217 -10.19 1.28 11.66
CA TYR A 217 -9.72 -0.07 11.95
C TYR A 217 -8.28 -0.25 11.44
N LYS A 218 -7.62 -1.28 11.95
CA LYS A 218 -6.26 -1.65 11.58
C LYS A 218 -6.21 -3.12 11.18
#